data_de7b8a5129666fa94c637f3a67809056
#
_entry.id   de7b8a5129666fa94c637f3a67809056
#
_cell.length_a   1.000
_cell.length_b   1.000
_cell.length_c   1.000
_cell.angle_alpha   90.00
_cell.angle_beta   90.00
_cell.angle_gamma   90.00
#
_symmetry.space_group_name_H-M   'P 1'
#
loop_
_entity.id
_entity.type
_entity.pdbx_description
1 polymer ?
#
loop_
_entity_poly.entity_id
_entity_poly.type
_entity_poly.pdbx_seq_one_letter_code
_entity_poly.pdbx_strand_id
1 'polypeptide(L)'
;GEEEYLLRNISSVKEGGSLVFQGNVPQDSQIRLMIGSKESCLAATRQAAEEVKKGLLGRTLNFAFVFDSVSRYILLGRQANQELDIIKTQLGKDIPVIGLYSYGEQAPLRAISYLGRTYFHNQTVTILGISA
;
A
#
# COMPACT_ATOMS: atom_id res chain seq x y z
N GLY A 1 -14.36 2.19 16.78
CA GLY A 1 -13.88 1.79 15.44
C GLY A 1 -12.44 2.22 15.28
N GLU A 2 -11.64 1.44 14.58
CA GLU A 2 -10.29 1.84 14.22
C GLU A 2 -10.35 3.07 13.32
N GLU A 3 -9.62 4.13 13.65
CA GLU A 3 -9.52 5.31 12.81
C GLU A 3 -8.75 4.97 11.54
N GLU A 4 -9.28 5.31 10.39
CA GLU A 4 -8.65 5.12 9.09
C GLU A 4 -7.98 6.41 8.63
N TYR A 5 -6.74 6.29 8.15
CA TYR A 5 -5.95 7.43 7.71
C TYR A 5 -5.55 7.29 6.25
N LEU A 6 -5.59 8.41 5.53
CA LEU A 6 -4.94 8.53 4.22
C LEU A 6 -3.55 9.13 4.43
N LEU A 7 -2.52 8.36 4.15
CA LEU A 7 -1.15 8.85 4.24
C LEU A 7 -0.85 9.88 3.15
N ARG A 8 -0.05 10.89 3.54
CA ARG A 8 0.47 11.91 2.63
C ARG A 8 1.96 12.08 2.89
N ASN A 9 2.76 11.69 1.92
CA ASN A 9 4.20 11.89 1.99
C ASN A 9 4.55 13.35 1.81
N ILE A 10 5.47 13.82 2.65
CA ILE A 10 6.10 15.13 2.48
C ILE A 10 7.17 14.97 1.40
N SER A 11 7.00 15.67 0.27
CA SER A 11 7.94 15.66 -0.84
C SER A 11 9.03 16.73 -0.69
N SER A 12 8.71 17.86 -0.09
CA SER A 12 9.68 18.91 0.20
C SER A 12 9.18 19.88 1.26
N VAL A 13 10.13 20.63 1.83
CA VAL A 13 9.87 21.76 2.72
C VAL A 13 10.32 23.01 1.99
N LYS A 14 9.44 24.00 1.86
CA LYS A 14 9.76 25.29 1.24
C LYS A 14 10.34 26.28 2.25
N GLU A 15 10.95 27.34 1.74
CA GLU A 15 11.29 28.50 2.55
C GLU A 15 10.05 29.01 3.28
N GLY A 16 10.17 29.33 4.57
CA GLY A 16 9.03 29.69 5.42
C GLY A 16 8.34 28.50 6.09
N GLY A 17 8.83 27.28 5.93
CA GLY A 17 8.35 26.09 6.67
C GLY A 17 7.12 25.41 6.08
N SER A 18 6.65 25.84 4.92
CA SER A 18 5.52 25.17 4.23
C SER A 18 5.90 23.78 3.75
N LEU A 19 5.01 22.81 3.96
CA LEU A 19 5.19 21.42 3.51
C LEU A 19 4.49 21.19 2.17
N VAL A 20 5.19 20.52 1.25
CA VAL A 20 4.62 20.05 -0.01
C VAL A 20 4.38 18.55 0.11
N PHE A 21 3.16 18.13 -0.17
CA PHE A 21 2.75 16.72 -0.12
C PHE A 21 2.61 16.12 -1.52
N GLN A 22 2.76 14.82 -1.63
CA GLN A 22 2.56 14.08 -2.88
C GLN A 22 1.07 13.93 -3.27
N GLY A 23 0.15 14.19 -2.35
CA GLY A 23 -1.28 14.14 -2.58
C GLY A 23 -1.97 15.34 -1.95
N ASN A 24 -3.19 15.61 -2.40
CA ASN A 24 -3.98 16.70 -1.87
C ASN A 24 -4.28 16.52 -0.39
N VAL A 25 -4.11 17.61 0.37
CA VAL A 25 -4.56 17.74 1.76
C VAL A 25 -5.60 18.86 1.77
N PRO A 26 -6.90 18.54 1.92
CA PRO A 26 -7.94 19.57 1.96
C PRO A 26 -7.70 20.57 3.08
N GLN A 27 -8.08 21.81 2.86
CA GLN A 27 -8.02 22.83 3.90
C GLN A 27 -8.87 22.39 5.10
N ASP A 28 -8.43 22.77 6.30
CA ASP A 28 -9.06 22.44 7.58
C ASP A 28 -9.08 20.93 7.93
N SER A 29 -8.31 20.10 7.19
CA SER A 29 -8.13 18.71 7.55
C SER A 29 -7.39 18.56 8.87
N GLN A 30 -7.85 17.63 9.69
CA GLN A 30 -7.06 17.17 10.84
C GLN A 30 -5.94 16.25 10.35
N ILE A 31 -4.72 16.52 10.79
CA ILE A 31 -3.55 15.73 10.42
C ILE A 31 -2.89 15.15 11.67
N ARG A 32 -2.28 13.98 11.50
CA ARG A 32 -1.41 13.36 12.50
C ARG A 32 -0.05 13.08 11.90
N LEU A 33 1.01 13.48 12.61
CA LEU A 33 2.35 13.09 12.24
C LEU A 33 2.54 11.60 12.58
N MET A 34 2.93 10.81 11.58
CA MET A 34 3.17 9.38 11.72
C MET A 34 4.64 9.07 11.41
N ILE A 35 5.16 8.08 12.10
CA ILE A 35 6.49 7.54 11.85
C ILE A 35 6.32 6.14 11.27
N GLY A 36 6.84 5.94 10.06
CA GLY A 36 6.93 4.62 9.44
C GLY A 36 8.21 3.91 9.82
N SER A 37 8.12 2.63 10.13
CA SER A 37 9.27 1.74 10.28
C SER A 37 9.29 0.68 9.17
N LYS A 38 10.45 0.05 8.97
CA LYS A 38 10.57 -1.07 8.02
C LYS A 38 9.67 -2.24 8.43
N GLU A 39 9.60 -2.50 9.72
CA GLU A 39 8.77 -3.55 10.30
C GLU A 39 7.29 -3.31 10.03
N SER A 40 6.82 -2.07 10.23
CA SER A 40 5.42 -1.72 9.95
C SER A 40 5.09 -1.80 8.46
N CYS A 41 6.02 -1.43 7.58
CA CYS A 41 5.89 -1.62 6.14
C CYS A 41 5.71 -3.11 5.78
N LEU A 42 6.62 -3.96 6.24
CA LEU A 42 6.57 -5.40 5.94
C LEU A 42 5.32 -6.07 6.55
N ALA A 43 4.89 -5.62 7.73
CA ALA A 43 3.64 -6.10 8.33
C ALA A 43 2.41 -5.71 7.49
N ALA A 44 2.36 -4.47 6.98
CA ALA A 44 1.29 -4.02 6.10
C ALA A 44 1.27 -4.80 4.77
N THR A 45 2.42 -5.15 4.21
CA THR A 45 2.51 -6.01 3.02
C THR A 45 1.90 -7.39 3.29
N ARG A 46 2.20 -7.98 4.44
CA ARG A 46 1.62 -9.27 4.83
C ARG A 46 0.11 -9.16 4.96
N GLN A 47 -0.39 -8.14 5.62
CA GLN A 47 -1.82 -7.88 5.77
C GLN A 47 -2.51 -7.72 4.41
N ALA A 48 -1.96 -6.93 3.50
CA ALA A 48 -2.52 -6.73 2.17
C ALA A 48 -2.62 -8.05 1.38
N ALA A 49 -1.58 -8.89 1.44
CA ALA A 49 -1.60 -10.20 0.79
C ALA A 49 -2.62 -11.17 1.43
N GLU A 50 -2.77 -11.13 2.75
CA GLU A 50 -3.79 -11.91 3.47
C GLU A 50 -5.21 -11.46 3.09
N GLU A 51 -5.45 -10.17 2.91
CA GLU A 51 -6.75 -9.64 2.47
C GLU A 51 -7.11 -10.13 1.06
N VAL A 52 -6.15 -10.16 0.14
CA VAL A 52 -6.35 -10.79 -1.18
C VAL A 52 -6.79 -12.23 -1.02
N LYS A 53 -6.08 -13.01 -0.21
CA LYS A 53 -6.39 -14.43 0.03
C LYS A 53 -7.79 -14.62 0.61
N LYS A 54 -8.19 -13.80 1.57
CA LYS A 54 -9.54 -13.82 2.15
C LYS A 54 -10.61 -13.47 1.10
N GLY A 55 -10.33 -12.50 0.23
CA GLY A 55 -11.22 -12.08 -0.85
C GLY A 55 -11.45 -13.13 -1.92
N LEU A 56 -10.57 -14.12 -2.05
CA LEU A 56 -10.73 -15.23 -3.01
C LEU A 56 -11.90 -16.18 -2.65
N LEU A 57 -12.33 -16.23 -1.41
CA LEU A 57 -13.45 -17.08 -0.94
C LEU A 57 -13.29 -18.56 -1.38
N GLY A 58 -12.08 -19.09 -1.33
CA GLY A 58 -11.76 -20.45 -1.73
C GLY A 58 -11.46 -20.66 -3.22
N ARG A 59 -11.58 -19.62 -4.06
CA ARG A 59 -11.18 -19.69 -5.47
C ARG A 59 -9.65 -19.73 -5.62
N THR A 60 -9.19 -20.29 -6.73
CA THR A 60 -7.76 -20.34 -7.03
C THR A 60 -7.29 -19.03 -7.62
N LEU A 61 -6.24 -18.46 -7.05
CA LEU A 61 -5.57 -17.29 -7.60
C LEU A 61 -4.74 -17.67 -8.82
N ASN A 62 -4.96 -16.99 -9.95
CA ASN A 62 -4.24 -17.24 -11.18
C ASN A 62 -2.97 -16.37 -11.28
N PHE A 63 -3.05 -15.09 -10.91
CA PHE A 63 -1.92 -14.18 -10.85
C PHE A 63 -2.26 -12.96 -10.00
N ALA A 64 -1.24 -12.17 -9.65
CA ALA A 64 -1.40 -10.94 -8.91
C ALA A 64 -0.64 -9.77 -9.55
N PHE A 65 -1.27 -8.60 -9.56
CA PHE A 65 -0.61 -7.32 -9.80
C PHE A 65 -0.27 -6.63 -8.48
N VAL A 66 0.92 -6.05 -8.41
CA VAL A 66 1.39 -5.30 -7.25
C VAL A 66 1.76 -3.88 -7.66
N PHE A 67 1.13 -2.90 -7.04
CA PHE A 67 1.50 -1.49 -7.17
C PHE A 67 2.07 -1.06 -5.82
N ASP A 68 3.36 -0.83 -5.80
CA ASP A 68 4.08 -0.50 -4.57
C ASP A 68 4.62 0.92 -4.63
N SER A 69 4.64 1.59 -3.50
CA SER A 69 5.10 2.97 -3.44
C SER A 69 6.63 3.07 -3.51
N VAL A 70 7.14 3.97 -4.36
CA VAL A 70 8.57 4.34 -4.37
C VAL A 70 9.06 4.74 -2.98
N SER A 71 8.23 5.38 -2.17
CA SER A 71 8.61 5.78 -0.82
C SER A 71 8.80 4.58 0.12
N ARG A 72 8.09 3.48 -0.09
CA ARG A 72 8.32 2.21 0.63
C ARG A 72 9.64 1.59 0.21
N TYR A 73 9.90 1.54 -1.09
CA TYR A 73 11.19 1.08 -1.62
C TYR A 73 12.37 1.84 -1.00
N ILE A 74 12.28 3.17 -0.93
CA ILE A 74 13.32 4.02 -0.32
C ILE A 74 13.45 3.72 1.17
N LEU A 75 12.35 3.62 1.91
CA LEU A 75 12.35 3.33 3.34
C LEU A 75 12.94 1.95 3.65
N LEU A 76 12.57 0.93 2.89
CA LEU A 76 13.06 -0.44 3.07
C LEU A 76 14.53 -0.59 2.65
N GLY A 77 14.95 0.11 1.59
CA GLY A 77 16.31 0.06 1.08
C GLY A 77 16.72 -1.39 0.73
N ARG A 78 17.74 -1.92 1.38
CA ARG A 78 18.22 -3.30 1.13
C ARG A 78 17.19 -4.39 1.45
N GLN A 79 16.15 -4.07 2.19
CA GLN A 79 15.07 -4.99 2.55
C GLN A 79 13.88 -4.96 1.59
N ALA A 80 13.92 -4.14 0.54
CA ALA A 80 12.79 -3.98 -0.39
C ALA A 80 12.33 -5.32 -1.01
N ASN A 81 13.28 -6.24 -1.32
CA ASN A 81 12.93 -7.55 -1.86
C ASN A 81 12.10 -8.42 -0.90
N GLN A 82 12.14 -8.15 0.41
CA GLN A 82 11.34 -8.89 1.38
C GLN A 82 9.83 -8.69 1.19
N GLU A 83 9.41 -7.58 0.60
CA GLU A 83 7.98 -7.39 0.27
C GLU A 83 7.51 -8.42 -0.75
N LEU A 84 8.26 -8.63 -1.83
CA LEU A 84 7.93 -9.65 -2.82
C LEU A 84 7.96 -11.06 -2.22
N ASP A 85 8.93 -11.35 -1.37
CA ASP A 85 9.03 -12.65 -0.69
C ASP A 85 7.81 -12.90 0.21
N ILE A 86 7.36 -11.89 0.94
CA ILE A 86 6.15 -11.95 1.77
C ILE A 86 4.92 -12.19 0.90
N ILE A 87 4.75 -11.44 -0.19
CA ILE A 87 3.62 -11.58 -1.11
C ILE A 87 3.57 -13.01 -1.67
N LYS A 88 4.68 -13.52 -2.19
CA LYS A 88 4.77 -14.88 -2.73
C LYS A 88 4.54 -15.96 -1.67
N THR A 89 5.01 -15.72 -0.46
CA THR A 89 4.77 -16.66 0.65
C THR A 89 3.29 -16.74 1.02
N GLN A 90 2.59 -15.61 1.00
CA GLN A 90 1.17 -15.55 1.35
C GLN A 90 0.25 -16.05 0.22
N LEU A 91 0.53 -15.65 -1.01
CA LEU A 91 -0.33 -15.94 -2.16
C LEU A 91 -0.05 -17.30 -2.81
N GLY A 92 1.17 -17.80 -2.69
CA GLY A 92 1.67 -19.02 -3.30
C GLY A 92 2.94 -18.74 -4.09
N LYS A 93 3.96 -19.58 -3.90
CA LYS A 93 5.29 -19.38 -4.52
C LYS A 93 5.27 -19.45 -6.04
N ASP A 94 4.36 -20.26 -6.60
CA ASP A 94 4.23 -20.51 -8.02
C ASP A 94 3.27 -19.52 -8.71
N ILE A 95 2.59 -18.67 -7.97
CA ILE A 95 1.69 -17.66 -8.54
C ILE A 95 2.52 -16.58 -9.25
N PRO A 96 2.24 -16.31 -10.53
CA PRO A 96 2.86 -15.19 -11.24
C PRO A 96 2.51 -13.87 -10.55
N VAL A 97 3.53 -13.07 -10.26
CA VAL A 97 3.37 -11.74 -9.69
C VAL A 97 4.04 -10.75 -10.63
N ILE A 98 3.29 -9.76 -11.06
CA ILE A 98 3.78 -8.63 -11.86
C ILE A 98 3.57 -7.37 -11.04
N GLY A 99 4.59 -6.53 -10.93
CA GLY A 99 4.49 -5.32 -10.14
C GLY A 99 5.34 -4.18 -10.66
N LEU A 100 5.05 -3.00 -10.17
CA LEU A 100 5.81 -1.79 -10.45
C LEU A 100 5.81 -0.88 -9.22
N TYR A 101 6.81 -0.02 -9.14
CA TYR A 101 6.86 1.07 -8.17
C TYR A 101 6.19 2.31 -8.75
N SER A 102 5.33 2.96 -7.94
CA SER A 102 4.57 4.15 -8.31
C SER A 102 4.74 5.27 -7.29
N TYR A 103 4.36 6.48 -7.69
CA TYR A 103 4.38 7.66 -6.80
C TYR A 103 3.04 7.92 -6.13
N GLY A 104 2.06 7.06 -6.36
CA GLY A 104 0.76 7.09 -5.73
C GLY A 104 -0.08 5.93 -6.22
N GLU A 105 -0.80 5.34 -5.32
CA GLU A 105 -1.61 4.14 -5.54
C GLU A 105 -3.09 4.50 -5.41
N GLN A 106 -3.94 3.85 -6.20
CA GLN A 106 -5.39 4.00 -6.10
C GLN A 106 -6.01 2.67 -5.68
N ALA A 107 -6.62 2.67 -4.51
CA ALA A 107 -7.25 1.49 -3.94
C ALA A 107 -8.37 1.87 -2.96
N PRO A 108 -9.27 0.98 -2.63
CA PRO A 108 -10.17 1.15 -1.49
C PRO A 108 -9.37 1.15 -0.19
N LEU A 109 -9.89 1.80 0.85
CA LEU A 109 -9.26 1.77 2.19
C LEU A 109 -9.21 0.36 2.77
N ARG A 110 -10.24 -0.43 2.53
CA ARG A 110 -10.33 -1.85 2.90
C ARG A 110 -10.94 -2.66 1.77
N ALA A 111 -10.31 -3.75 1.39
CA ALA A 111 -10.79 -4.61 0.32
C ALA A 111 -12.19 -5.19 0.61
N ILE A 112 -12.44 -5.58 1.86
CA ILE A 112 -13.71 -6.22 2.29
C ILE A 112 -14.86 -5.22 2.43
N SER A 113 -14.55 -3.94 2.65
CA SER A 113 -15.54 -2.87 2.80
C SER A 113 -15.64 -1.96 1.57
N TYR A 114 -15.20 -2.45 0.41
CA TYR A 114 -15.26 -1.69 -0.83
C TYR A 114 -16.70 -1.38 -1.23
N LEU A 115 -17.04 -0.10 -1.24
CA LEU A 115 -18.34 0.43 -1.65
C LEU A 115 -18.27 1.21 -2.96
N GLY A 116 -17.40 0.82 -3.88
CA GLY A 116 -17.19 1.51 -5.13
C GLY A 116 -16.34 2.79 -5.01
N ARG A 117 -15.73 3.05 -3.85
CA ARG A 117 -14.86 4.21 -3.64
C ARG A 117 -13.40 3.81 -3.61
N THR A 118 -12.62 4.46 -4.43
CA THR A 118 -11.15 4.42 -4.37
C THR A 118 -10.62 5.71 -3.80
N TYR A 119 -9.47 5.63 -3.16
CA TYR A 119 -8.76 6.77 -2.61
C TYR A 119 -7.35 6.80 -3.21
N PHE A 120 -6.80 7.99 -3.33
CA PHE A 120 -5.39 8.16 -3.66
C PHE A 120 -4.57 7.97 -2.39
N HIS A 121 -3.63 7.05 -2.45
CA HIS A 121 -2.73 6.69 -1.35
C HIS A 121 -1.30 7.10 -1.65
N ASN A 122 -0.54 7.35 -0.59
CA ASN A 122 0.91 7.39 -0.62
C ASN A 122 1.45 6.35 0.37
N GLN A 123 2.66 5.86 0.13
CA GLN A 123 3.37 4.93 1.00
C GLN A 123 2.58 3.64 1.27
N THR A 124 1.85 3.18 0.27
CA THR A 124 1.04 1.95 0.35
C THR A 124 1.56 0.89 -0.61
N VAL A 125 1.15 -0.33 -0.37
CA VAL A 125 1.23 -1.43 -1.32
C VAL A 125 -0.19 -1.90 -1.63
N THR A 126 -0.53 -1.92 -2.92
CA THR A 126 -1.83 -2.39 -3.41
C THR A 126 -1.63 -3.67 -4.17
N ILE A 127 -2.41 -4.69 -3.85
CA ILE A 127 -2.33 -6.01 -4.48
C ILE A 127 -3.69 -6.35 -5.06
N LEU A 128 -3.72 -6.58 -6.39
CA LEU A 128 -4.90 -7.04 -7.11
C LEU A 128 -4.71 -8.50 -7.48
N GLY A 129 -5.47 -9.38 -6.86
CA GLY A 129 -5.52 -10.80 -7.20
C GLY A 129 -6.58 -11.09 -8.26
N ILE A 130 -6.23 -11.87 -9.26
CA ILE A 130 -7.14 -12.35 -10.32
C ILE A 130 -7.33 -13.86 -10.16
N SER A 131 -8.58 -14.26 -10.04
CA SER A 131 -9.00 -15.66 -9.93
C SER A 131 -9.94 -16.04 -11.08
N ALA A 132 -9.94 -17.31 -11.42
CA ALA A 132 -10.96 -17.87 -12.32
C ALA A 132 -12.28 -18.06 -11.54
#